data_53301754e595169c0331727e15f665a4
#
_entry.id   53301754e595169c0331727e15f665a4
#
_cell.length_a   1.000
_cell.length_b   1.000
_cell.length_c   1.000
_cell.angle_alpha   90.00
_cell.angle_beta   90.00
_cell.angle_gamma   90.00
#
_symmetry.space_group_name_H-M   'P 1'
#
loop_
_entity.id
_entity.type
_entity.pdbx_description
1 polymer ?
#
loop_
_entity_poly.entity_id
_entity_poly.type
_entity_poly.pdbx_seq_one_letter_code
_entity_poly.pdbx_strand_id
1 'polypeptide(L)'
;MYQTIRYEKNGNLAIAAINRPEALNALNGTVLQELSRVVAEVENDSEVRAFILTGEGRAFVAGADIGEQNALDVASARKFSQFGSSIFRRIEKLEIPTIAAVNGFCLGGGCELA
;
A
#
# COMPACT_ATOMS: atom_id res chain seq x y z
N MET A 1 12.78 8.16 3.47
CA MET A 1 11.54 8.80 3.95
C MET A 1 10.49 8.79 2.85
N TYR A 2 9.23 8.56 3.21
CA TYR A 2 8.13 8.44 2.25
C TYR A 2 7.20 9.65 2.34
N GLN A 3 6.56 10.00 1.23
CA GLN A 3 5.63 11.13 1.16
C GLN A 3 4.19 10.73 1.47
N THR A 4 3.79 9.54 1.04
CA THR A 4 2.41 9.06 1.11
C THR A 4 2.24 7.86 2.02
N ILE A 5 3.30 7.39 2.63
CA ILE A 5 3.27 6.27 3.58
C ILE A 5 4.08 6.66 4.79
N ARG A 6 3.50 6.44 5.97
CA ARG A 6 4.25 6.52 7.22
C ARG A 6 4.68 5.10 7.59
N TYR A 7 5.99 4.88 7.56
CA TYR A 7 6.57 3.58 7.89
C TYR A 7 7.33 3.69 9.20
N GLU A 8 7.05 2.79 10.11
CA GLU A 8 7.79 2.72 11.36
C GLU A 8 8.05 1.28 11.75
N LYS A 9 9.12 1.09 12.49
CA LYS A 9 9.52 -0.21 13.00
C LYS A 9 9.53 -0.13 14.52
N ASN A 10 8.78 -0.99 15.16
CA ASN A 10 8.67 -1.05 16.62
C ASN A 10 9.07 -2.46 17.05
N GLY A 11 10.33 -2.63 17.46
CA GLY A 11 10.88 -3.94 17.76
C GLY A 11 10.88 -4.83 16.52
N ASN A 12 10.16 -5.95 16.59
CA ASN A 12 10.04 -6.91 15.49
C ASN A 12 8.82 -6.65 14.61
N LEU A 13 8.11 -5.55 14.83
CA LEU A 13 6.90 -5.20 14.13
C LEU A 13 7.16 -4.06 13.17
N ALA A 14 6.81 -4.25 11.90
CA ALA A 14 6.84 -3.20 10.88
C ALA A 14 5.41 -2.73 10.64
N ILE A 15 5.20 -1.42 10.63
CA ILE A 15 3.88 -0.81 10.43
C ILE A 15 4.00 0.20 9.29
N ALA A 16 3.17 0.03 8.27
CA ALA A 16 3.04 0.97 7.18
C ALA A 16 1.62 1.52 7.16
N ALA A 17 1.48 2.84 7.24
CA ALA A 17 0.19 3.51 7.18
C ALA A 17 0.15 4.37 5.92
N ILE A 18 -0.82 4.10 5.05
CA ILE A 18 -1.07 4.96 3.90
C ILE A 18 -1.52 6.31 4.44
N ASN A 19 -0.81 7.36 4.06
CA ASN A 19 -1.03 8.71 4.60
C ASN A 19 -1.32 9.69 3.47
N ARG A 20 -2.50 9.57 2.92
CA ARG A 20 -3.01 10.45 1.88
C ARG A 20 -4.48 10.77 2.18
N PRO A 21 -4.75 11.35 3.39
CA PRO A 21 -6.11 11.48 3.89
C PRO A 21 -6.99 12.40 3.04
N GLU A 22 -6.42 13.38 2.35
CA GLU A 22 -7.14 14.29 1.46
C GLU A 22 -7.79 13.56 0.28
N ALA A 23 -7.31 12.38 -0.06
CA ALA A 23 -7.84 11.53 -1.12
C ALA A 23 -8.38 10.21 -0.57
N LEU A 24 -8.67 10.12 0.73
CA LEU A 24 -9.11 8.91 1.43
C LEU A 24 -8.17 7.73 1.16
N ASN A 25 -6.87 8.03 1.09
CA ASN A 25 -5.80 7.07 0.86
C ASN A 25 -5.92 6.31 -0.47
N ALA A 26 -6.53 6.94 -1.48
CA ALA A 26 -6.62 6.35 -2.80
C ALA A 26 -5.24 6.09 -3.39
N LEU A 27 -5.11 4.96 -4.08
CA LEU A 27 -3.83 4.52 -4.64
C LEU A 27 -3.50 5.29 -5.92
N ASN A 28 -2.39 6.00 -5.90
CA ASN A 28 -1.81 6.61 -7.09
C ASN A 28 -0.42 6.01 -7.33
N GLY A 29 0.27 6.49 -8.36
CA GLY A 29 1.60 5.99 -8.70
C GLY A 29 2.61 6.16 -7.59
N THR A 30 2.58 7.30 -6.90
CA THR A 30 3.49 7.57 -5.78
C THR A 30 3.27 6.59 -4.62
N VAL A 31 2.01 6.36 -4.26
CA VAL A 31 1.69 5.39 -3.19
C VAL A 31 2.20 4.00 -3.57
N LEU A 32 1.95 3.56 -4.80
CA LEU A 32 2.40 2.24 -5.24
C LEU A 32 3.92 2.12 -5.26
N GLN A 33 4.62 3.14 -5.73
CA GLN A 33 6.08 3.13 -5.73
C GLN A 33 6.63 3.06 -4.30
N GLU A 34 6.07 3.85 -3.40
CA GLU A 34 6.50 3.85 -2.00
C GLU A 34 6.16 2.55 -1.30
N LEU A 35 4.99 2.00 -1.58
CA LEU A 35 4.59 0.70 -1.03
C LEU A 35 5.55 -0.40 -1.51
N SER A 36 5.97 -0.35 -2.77
CA SER A 36 6.98 -1.27 -3.30
C SER A 36 8.29 -1.20 -2.51
N ARG A 37 8.74 0.01 -2.18
CA ARG A 37 9.96 0.22 -1.38
C ARG A 37 9.79 -0.30 0.04
N VAL A 38 8.63 -0.05 0.64
CA VAL A 38 8.34 -0.55 2.00
C VAL A 38 8.37 -2.07 2.02
N VAL A 39 7.75 -2.71 1.05
CA VAL A 39 7.75 -4.17 0.95
C VAL A 39 9.17 -4.70 0.80
N ALA A 40 10.01 -4.03 0.00
CA ALA A 40 11.41 -4.42 -0.16
C ALA A 40 12.18 -4.29 1.17
N GLU A 41 11.94 -3.23 1.95
CA GLU A 41 12.55 -3.09 3.26
C GLU A 41 12.14 -4.22 4.19
N VAL A 42 10.85 -4.57 4.21
CA VAL A 42 10.34 -5.65 5.05
C VAL A 42 10.94 -7.00 4.62
N GLU A 43 11.01 -7.26 3.32
CA GLU A 43 11.58 -8.50 2.79
C GLU A 43 13.04 -8.68 3.19
N ASN A 44 13.79 -7.58 3.29
CA ASN A 44 15.23 -7.62 3.53
C ASN A 44 15.61 -7.37 5.00
N ASP A 45 14.63 -7.16 5.88
CA ASP A 45 14.88 -6.91 7.29
C ASP A 45 14.60 -8.17 8.11
N SER A 46 15.66 -8.89 8.49
CA SER A 46 15.55 -10.13 9.23
C SER A 46 14.99 -9.97 10.66
N GLU A 47 14.97 -8.74 11.17
CA GLU A 47 14.42 -8.47 12.50
C GLU A 47 12.90 -8.35 12.48
N VAL A 48 12.31 -8.07 11.32
CA VAL A 48 10.86 -7.94 11.20
C VAL A 48 10.20 -9.31 11.22
N ARG A 49 9.28 -9.51 12.14
CA ARG A 49 8.56 -10.78 12.30
C ARG A 49 7.07 -10.69 12.02
N ALA A 50 6.56 -9.47 11.86
CA ALA A 50 5.18 -9.25 11.45
C ALA A 50 5.09 -7.89 10.75
N PHE A 51 4.18 -7.78 9.81
CA PHE A 51 3.94 -6.57 9.04
C PHE A 51 2.48 -6.17 9.15
N ILE A 52 2.22 -4.93 9.56
CA ILE A 52 0.88 -4.37 9.63
C ILE A 52 0.75 -3.28 8.58
N LEU A 53 -0.31 -3.36 7.78
CA LEU A 53 -0.67 -2.34 6.81
C LEU A 53 -1.98 -1.70 7.24
N THR A 54 -2.02 -0.39 7.32
CA THR A 54 -3.20 0.36 7.72
C THR A 54 -3.28 1.68 6.95
N GLY A 55 -4.22 2.54 7.30
CA GLY A 55 -4.36 3.86 6.72
C GLY A 55 -4.50 4.92 7.80
N GLU A 56 -4.05 6.13 7.50
CA GLU A 56 -4.24 7.29 8.37
C GLU A 56 -5.61 7.89 8.11
N GLY A 57 -6.29 8.31 9.18
CA GLY A 57 -7.57 9.02 9.08
C GLY A 57 -8.76 8.08 8.91
N ARG A 58 -9.71 8.47 8.04
CA ARG A 58 -11.02 7.83 7.92
C ARG A 58 -11.07 6.65 6.98
N ALA A 59 -9.99 6.36 6.28
CA ALA A 59 -9.97 5.30 5.30
C ALA A 59 -8.75 4.40 5.48
N PHE A 60 -8.91 3.14 5.15
CA PHE A 60 -7.79 2.25 4.86
C PHE A 60 -7.25 2.63 3.47
N VAL A 61 -7.95 2.23 2.42
CA VAL A 61 -7.72 2.66 1.05
C VAL A 61 -9.07 2.71 0.33
N ALA A 62 -9.40 3.85 -0.24
CA ALA A 62 -10.70 4.03 -0.91
C ALA A 62 -10.69 3.63 -2.39
N GLY A 63 -9.67 2.93 -2.85
CA GLY A 63 -9.57 2.46 -4.22
C GLY A 63 -8.42 3.12 -4.95
N ALA A 64 -8.40 2.99 -6.29
CA ALA A 64 -7.41 3.65 -7.12
C ALA A 64 -7.78 5.12 -7.33
N ASP A 65 -6.77 5.96 -7.56
CA ASP A 65 -6.99 7.39 -7.80
C ASP A 65 -7.62 7.58 -9.19
N ILE A 66 -8.90 7.93 -9.22
CA ILE A 66 -9.67 8.09 -10.46
C ILE A 66 -9.09 9.21 -11.33
N GLY A 67 -8.67 10.31 -10.68
CA GLY A 67 -8.09 11.44 -11.42
C GLY A 67 -6.82 11.04 -12.15
N GLU A 68 -5.95 10.29 -11.51
CA GLU A 68 -4.73 9.79 -12.14
C GLU A 68 -5.05 8.77 -13.23
N GLN A 69 -5.99 7.85 -12.97
CA GLN A 69 -6.38 6.85 -13.97
C GLN A 69 -6.97 7.48 -15.22
N ASN A 70 -7.77 8.53 -15.07
CA ASN A 70 -8.37 9.23 -16.22
C ASN A 70 -7.33 9.93 -17.09
N ALA A 71 -6.17 10.24 -16.55
CA ALA A 71 -5.07 10.86 -17.29
C ALA A 71 -4.21 9.85 -18.04
N LEU A 72 -4.40 8.55 -17.80
CA LEU A 72 -3.59 7.49 -18.41
C LEU A 72 -4.23 7.01 -19.70
N ASP A 73 -3.39 6.68 -20.70
CA ASP A 73 -3.85 5.93 -21.88
C ASP A 73 -4.01 4.44 -21.49
N VAL A 74 -4.48 3.63 -22.44
CA VAL A 74 -4.74 2.20 -22.20
C VAL A 74 -3.47 1.46 -21.78
N ALA A 75 -2.36 1.73 -22.44
CA ALA A 75 -1.10 1.04 -22.16
C ALA A 75 -0.57 1.42 -20.76
N SER A 76 -0.63 2.72 -20.41
CA SER A 76 -0.18 3.20 -19.11
C SER A 76 -1.10 2.71 -17.99
N ALA A 77 -2.40 2.64 -18.22
CA ALA A 77 -3.36 2.11 -17.27
C ALA A 77 -3.09 0.63 -16.98
N ARG A 78 -2.77 -0.14 -18.04
CA ARG A 78 -2.41 -1.55 -17.90
C ARG A 78 -1.15 -1.72 -17.06
N LYS A 79 -0.12 -0.92 -17.32
CA LYS A 79 1.13 -0.95 -16.53
C LYS A 79 0.88 -0.61 -15.07
N PHE A 80 0.06 0.39 -14.81
CA PHE A 80 -0.32 0.79 -13.45
C PHE A 80 -1.00 -0.37 -12.72
N SER A 81 -1.97 -1.01 -13.37
CA SER A 81 -2.69 -2.14 -12.80
C SER A 81 -1.77 -3.34 -12.55
N GLN A 82 -0.89 -3.66 -13.49
CA GLN A 82 0.08 -4.74 -13.34
C GLN A 82 1.06 -4.47 -12.21
N PHE A 83 1.52 -3.23 -12.10
CA PHE A 83 2.44 -2.83 -11.02
C PHE A 83 1.77 -2.98 -9.66
N GLY A 84 0.54 -2.48 -9.50
CA GLY A 84 -0.23 -2.63 -8.27
C GLY A 84 -0.44 -4.10 -7.90
N SER A 85 -0.84 -4.91 -8.86
CA SER A 85 -1.06 -6.34 -8.63
C SER A 85 0.23 -7.06 -8.23
N SER A 86 1.36 -6.67 -8.81
CA SER A 86 2.65 -7.28 -8.47
C SER A 86 3.05 -6.96 -7.02
N ILE A 87 2.77 -5.75 -6.56
CA ILE A 87 3.04 -5.35 -5.17
C ILE A 87 2.15 -6.13 -4.21
N PHE A 88 0.86 -6.24 -4.52
CA PHE A 88 -0.08 -6.99 -3.68
C PHE A 88 0.32 -8.45 -3.56
N ARG A 89 0.79 -9.03 -4.65
CA ARG A 89 1.29 -10.41 -4.66
C ARG A 89 2.55 -10.56 -3.81
N ARG A 90 3.46 -9.61 -3.86
CA ARG A 90 4.66 -9.63 -3.01
C ARG A 90 4.29 -9.59 -1.53
N ILE A 91 3.30 -8.79 -1.16
CA ILE A 91 2.80 -8.74 0.22
C ILE A 91 2.23 -10.10 0.62
N GLU A 92 1.40 -10.68 -0.25
CA GLU A 92 0.79 -11.99 0.00
C GLU A 92 1.84 -13.09 0.19
N LYS A 93 2.97 -12.97 -0.51
CA LYS A 93 4.05 -13.97 -0.47
C LYS A 93 5.09 -13.72 0.62
N LEU A 94 4.94 -12.68 1.43
CA LEU A 94 5.85 -12.47 2.55
C LEU A 94 5.80 -13.70 3.49
N GLU A 95 6.98 -14.11 3.95
CA GLU A 95 7.12 -15.29 4.82
C GLU A 95 6.76 -15.02 6.28
N ILE A 96 6.38 -13.80 6.59
CA ILE A 96 5.97 -13.39 7.92
C ILE A 96 4.47 -13.09 7.94
N PRO A 97 3.81 -13.15 9.10
CA PRO A 97 2.41 -12.75 9.21
C PRO A 97 2.22 -11.32 8.74
N THR A 98 1.20 -11.13 7.90
CA THR A 98 0.83 -9.81 7.40
C THR A 98 -0.62 -9.55 7.79
N ILE A 99 -0.86 -8.39 8.40
CA ILE A 99 -2.17 -8.01 8.93
C ILE A 99 -2.60 -6.71 8.27
N ALA A 100 -3.77 -6.73 7.66
CA ALA A 100 -4.43 -5.50 7.20
C ALA A 100 -5.31 -4.99 8.32
N ALA A 101 -4.92 -3.87 8.94
CA ALA A 101 -5.74 -3.22 9.95
C ALA A 101 -6.64 -2.21 9.24
N VAL A 102 -7.83 -2.68 8.86
CA VAL A 102 -8.79 -1.89 8.09
C VAL A 102 -9.52 -0.94 9.03
N ASN A 103 -9.18 0.33 8.96
CA ASN A 103 -9.62 1.37 9.90
C ASN A 103 -10.79 2.21 9.40
N GLY A 104 -11.32 1.92 8.21
CA GLY A 104 -12.41 2.69 7.61
C GLY A 104 -12.69 2.23 6.19
N PHE A 105 -12.90 3.18 5.28
CA PHE A 105 -13.23 2.86 3.89
C PHE A 105 -12.20 1.92 3.26
N CYS A 106 -12.71 0.86 2.65
CA CYS A 106 -11.90 -0.17 2.01
C CYS A 106 -12.65 -0.60 0.75
N LEU A 107 -12.37 0.07 -0.38
CA LEU A 107 -13.13 -0.09 -1.62
C LEU A 107 -12.19 -0.41 -2.78
N GLY A 108 -12.66 -1.16 -3.75
CA GLY A 108 -11.91 -1.46 -4.97
C GLY A 108 -10.50 -1.99 -4.69
N GLY A 109 -9.49 -1.25 -5.13
CA GLY A 109 -8.08 -1.59 -4.88
C GLY A 109 -7.73 -1.71 -3.40
N GLY A 110 -8.45 -0.99 -2.52
CA GLY A 110 -8.28 -1.12 -1.08
C GLY A 110 -8.69 -2.50 -0.59
N CYS A 111 -9.78 -3.04 -1.09
CA CYS A 111 -10.22 -4.40 -0.74
C CYS A 111 -9.24 -5.46 -1.25
N GLU A 112 -8.67 -5.26 -2.44
CA GLU A 112 -7.67 -6.16 -2.98
C GLU A 112 -6.39 -6.14 -2.15
N LEU A 113 -5.98 -4.94 -1.71
CA LEU A 113 -4.80 -4.78 -0.86
C LEU A 113 -5.00 -5.47 0.49
N ALA A 114 -6.18 -5.34 1.06
CA ALA A 114 -6.50 -5.99 2.32
C ALA A 114 -6.60 -7.51 2.14
#